data_30619d0865073453a154be1a975fbb25
#
_entry.id   30619d0865073453a154be1a975fbb25
#
_cell.length_a   1.000
_cell.length_b   1.000
_cell.length_c   1.000
_cell.angle_alpha   90.00
_cell.angle_beta   90.00
_cell.angle_gamma   90.00
#
_symmetry.space_group_name_H-M   'P 1'
#
loop_
_entity.id
_entity.type
_entity.pdbx_description
1 polymer ?
#
loop_
_entity_poly.entity_id
_entity_poly.type
_entity_poly.pdbx_seq_one_letter_code
_entity_poly.pdbx_strand_id
1 'polypeptide(L)'
;MMAVLLIAEHNNKELRPFTLNAATAASQIDSDVHAVIIGQNSSEAVKQLSELPVVKKVLSVEATHYENFTAENYSPVIVKLAENYSHIVCSANTFGKNLMPRIAAHLDTSQVSDIIKVISPDTFLRPIYAGNAFATIKSNDAKKCITIRPTSFDPCESTGGSAPIEKVEASEEFSNTKFIKREEIKSDRPELGTARIVVSRGRGMQSGDNFKLITEIADKLGAAIGASRAAVDAGYISNDHQVGQTGKVVVPDLYIAIGISGAIQHLAGMKESKIIVAINKDGEAPIFSVADYGLEADLFEALPQFMEELNKLNTIQK
;
A
#
# COMPACT_ATOMS: atom_id res chain seq x y z
N MET A 1 21.67 22.29 4.23
CA MET A 1 21.03 21.25 3.43
C MET A 1 20.00 20.59 4.33
N MET A 2 18.82 20.36 3.83
CA MET A 2 17.75 19.84 4.68
C MET A 2 17.43 18.43 4.17
N ALA A 3 17.97 17.40 4.84
CA ALA A 3 17.77 16.00 4.50
C ALA A 3 16.29 15.58 4.59
N VAL A 4 15.93 14.50 3.89
CA VAL A 4 14.63 13.84 3.98
C VAL A 4 14.69 12.76 5.05
N LEU A 5 13.71 12.73 5.95
CA LEU A 5 13.49 11.63 6.88
C LEU A 5 12.46 10.66 6.30
N LEU A 6 12.90 9.49 5.88
CA LEU A 6 12.07 8.38 5.46
C LEU A 6 11.67 7.54 6.68
N ILE A 7 10.38 7.33 6.91
CA ILE A 7 9.90 6.42 7.95
C ILE A 7 9.70 5.04 7.32
N ALA A 8 10.50 4.07 7.76
CA ALA A 8 10.44 2.70 7.25
C ALA A 8 9.32 1.89 7.93
N GLU A 9 8.50 1.22 7.13
CA GLU A 9 7.54 0.23 7.62
C GLU A 9 8.16 -1.16 7.58
N HIS A 10 7.98 -1.93 8.66
CA HIS A 10 8.54 -3.27 8.83
C HIS A 10 7.68 -4.12 9.80
N ASN A 11 8.04 -5.39 9.93
CA ASN A 11 7.43 -6.33 10.88
C ASN A 11 8.42 -6.78 11.98
N ASN A 12 9.41 -5.95 12.31
CA ASN A 12 10.58 -6.22 13.15
C ASN A 12 11.63 -7.16 12.54
N LYS A 13 11.32 -7.91 11.50
CA LYS A 13 12.26 -8.82 10.81
C LYS A 13 12.59 -8.36 9.40
N GLU A 14 11.57 -7.92 8.68
CA GLU A 14 11.66 -7.57 7.25
C GLU A 14 11.04 -6.22 6.99
N LEU A 15 11.60 -5.48 6.06
CA LEU A 15 10.99 -4.28 5.51
C LEU A 15 9.70 -4.65 4.77
N ARG A 16 8.69 -3.82 4.90
CA ARG A 16 7.51 -3.94 4.04
C ARG A 16 7.86 -3.41 2.63
N PRO A 17 7.38 -4.06 1.56
CA PRO A 17 7.74 -3.72 0.18
C PRO A 17 7.56 -2.22 -0.16
N PHE A 18 6.51 -1.61 0.33
CA PHE A 18 6.21 -0.19 0.08
C PHE A 18 7.23 0.80 0.67
N THR A 19 8.09 0.36 1.58
CA THR A 19 9.23 1.16 2.04
C THR A 19 10.20 1.45 0.89
N LEU A 20 10.39 0.52 -0.06
CA LEU A 20 11.28 0.72 -1.21
C LEU A 20 10.71 1.78 -2.18
N ASN A 21 9.39 1.79 -2.37
CA ASN A 21 8.71 2.79 -3.19
C ASN A 21 8.80 4.19 -2.54
N ALA A 22 8.63 4.24 -1.20
CA ALA A 22 8.79 5.48 -0.45
C ALA A 22 10.24 6.00 -0.47
N ALA A 23 11.22 5.11 -0.47
CA ALA A 23 12.63 5.46 -0.60
C ALA A 23 12.95 6.11 -1.96
N THR A 24 12.37 5.57 -3.04
CA THR A 24 12.46 6.20 -4.38
C THR A 24 11.86 7.60 -4.37
N ALA A 25 10.64 7.77 -3.85
CA ALA A 25 10.01 9.08 -3.77
C ALA A 25 10.83 10.08 -2.92
N ALA A 26 11.38 9.63 -1.80
CA ALA A 26 12.23 10.42 -0.93
C ALA A 26 13.50 10.90 -1.68
N SER A 27 14.14 10.02 -2.46
CA SER A 27 15.35 10.37 -3.25
C SER A 27 15.07 11.34 -4.40
N GLN A 28 13.82 11.42 -4.88
CA GLN A 28 13.41 12.43 -5.86
C GLN A 28 13.18 13.81 -5.23
N ILE A 29 12.95 13.88 -3.90
CA ILE A 29 12.84 15.14 -3.17
C ILE A 29 14.23 15.71 -2.88
N ASP A 30 15.12 14.89 -2.31
CA ASP A 30 16.52 15.22 -2.03
C ASP A 30 17.37 13.96 -2.05
N SER A 31 18.63 14.08 -2.46
CA SER A 31 19.59 12.97 -2.48
C SER A 31 20.10 12.58 -1.08
N ASP A 32 19.91 13.43 -0.07
CA ASP A 32 20.29 13.18 1.32
C ASP A 32 19.10 12.56 2.08
N VAL A 33 18.88 11.26 1.87
CA VAL A 33 17.81 10.49 2.50
C VAL A 33 18.34 9.77 3.73
N HIS A 34 17.85 10.13 4.90
CA HIS A 34 18.03 9.37 6.13
C HIS A 34 16.76 8.56 6.42
N ALA A 35 16.91 7.31 6.84
CA ALA A 35 15.76 6.48 7.13
C ALA A 35 15.68 6.13 8.62
N VAL A 36 14.51 6.22 9.22
CA VAL A 36 14.28 5.81 10.59
C VAL A 36 13.49 4.50 10.65
N ILE A 37 13.95 3.61 11.50
CA ILE A 37 13.29 2.35 11.84
C ILE A 37 13.08 2.28 13.36
N ILE A 38 11.85 2.03 13.80
CA ILE A 38 11.44 2.04 15.20
C ILE A 38 10.81 0.69 15.50
N GLY A 39 11.42 -0.11 16.37
CA GLY A 39 10.95 -1.48 16.61
C GLY A 39 11.54 -2.13 17.86
N GLN A 40 11.33 -3.43 17.94
CA GLN A 40 11.96 -4.29 18.94
C GLN A 40 12.61 -5.49 18.22
N ASN A 41 13.90 -5.78 18.55
CA ASN A 41 14.64 -6.84 17.88
C ASN A 41 14.65 -6.73 16.36
N SER A 42 14.79 -5.49 15.85
CA SER A 42 14.63 -5.14 14.43
C SER A 42 15.93 -5.19 13.62
N SER A 43 16.99 -5.81 14.12
CA SER A 43 18.33 -5.81 13.53
C SER A 43 18.37 -6.27 12.06
N GLU A 44 17.55 -7.27 11.67
CA GLU A 44 17.48 -7.75 10.29
C GLU A 44 16.84 -6.69 9.36
N ALA A 45 15.74 -6.08 9.79
CA ALA A 45 15.10 -5.01 9.05
C ALA A 45 15.99 -3.75 8.98
N VAL A 46 16.73 -3.43 10.05
CA VAL A 46 17.74 -2.34 10.06
C VAL A 46 18.83 -2.59 9.02
N LYS A 47 19.31 -3.85 8.93
CA LYS A 47 20.30 -4.25 7.93
C LYS A 47 19.76 -4.07 6.51
N GLN A 48 18.56 -4.61 6.23
CA GLN A 48 17.92 -4.43 4.91
C GLN A 48 17.78 -2.96 4.55
N LEU A 49 17.39 -2.10 5.50
CA LEU A 49 17.25 -0.66 5.27
C LEU A 49 18.59 0.00 4.95
N SER A 50 19.68 -0.45 5.58
CA SER A 50 21.03 0.07 5.31
C SER A 50 21.60 -0.34 3.94
N GLU A 51 21.08 -1.40 3.36
CA GLU A 51 21.47 -1.92 2.04
C GLU A 51 20.79 -1.20 0.87
N LEU A 52 19.79 -0.31 1.14
CA LEU A 52 19.14 0.47 0.09
C LEU A 52 20.09 1.56 -0.46
N PRO A 53 20.38 1.62 -1.78
CA PRO A 53 21.37 2.54 -2.34
C PRO A 53 21.04 4.02 -2.15
N VAL A 54 19.74 4.33 -2.04
CA VAL A 54 19.25 5.70 -1.89
C VAL A 54 19.35 6.22 -0.45
N VAL A 55 19.49 5.32 0.54
CA VAL A 55 19.62 5.68 1.95
C VAL A 55 21.06 6.04 2.28
N LYS A 56 21.26 7.20 2.93
CA LYS A 56 22.60 7.69 3.33
C LYS A 56 22.90 7.46 4.81
N LYS A 57 21.87 7.31 5.63
CA LYS A 57 21.98 7.02 7.06
C LYS A 57 20.74 6.28 7.55
N VAL A 58 20.91 5.33 8.43
CA VAL A 58 19.82 4.64 9.13
C VAL A 58 19.83 5.06 10.61
N LEU A 59 18.69 5.53 11.09
CA LEU A 59 18.42 5.84 12.48
C LEU A 59 17.63 4.68 13.09
N SER A 60 18.26 3.93 13.99
CA SER A 60 17.66 2.76 14.65
C SER A 60 17.22 3.12 16.06
N VAL A 61 15.93 2.91 16.35
CA VAL A 61 15.31 3.18 17.64
C VAL A 61 14.70 1.88 18.16
N GLU A 62 15.19 1.40 19.30
CA GLU A 62 14.75 0.12 19.86
C GLU A 62 14.25 0.27 21.29
N ALA A 63 13.05 -0.25 21.55
CA ALA A 63 12.52 -0.45 22.90
C ALA A 63 11.40 -1.52 22.89
N THR A 64 11.08 -2.07 24.04
CA THR A 64 10.07 -3.12 24.19
C THR A 64 8.68 -2.65 23.79
N HIS A 65 8.31 -1.40 24.07
CA HIS A 65 7.01 -0.84 23.73
C HIS A 65 6.84 -0.54 22.22
N TYR A 66 7.89 -0.74 21.40
CA TYR A 66 7.80 -0.67 19.94
C TYR A 66 7.63 -2.05 19.27
N GLU A 67 7.47 -3.12 20.05
CA GLU A 67 7.20 -4.46 19.49
C GLU A 67 6.01 -4.44 18.53
N ASN A 68 4.96 -3.73 18.93
CA ASN A 68 3.78 -3.52 18.11
C ASN A 68 3.63 -2.04 17.74
N PHE A 69 3.40 -1.79 16.46
CA PHE A 69 3.20 -0.44 15.98
C PHE A 69 1.96 0.22 16.62
N THR A 70 2.18 1.40 17.20
CA THR A 70 1.14 2.37 17.55
C THR A 70 1.62 3.77 17.17
N ALA A 71 0.75 4.59 16.56
CA ALA A 71 1.13 5.94 16.14
C ALA A 71 1.52 6.82 17.34
N GLU A 72 0.94 6.54 18.49
CA GLU A 72 1.19 7.23 19.76
C GLU A 72 2.63 7.04 20.24
N ASN A 73 3.18 5.84 20.14
CA ASN A 73 4.55 5.54 20.53
C ASN A 73 5.57 6.01 19.49
N TYR A 74 5.24 5.93 18.20
CA TYR A 74 6.18 6.29 17.13
C TYR A 74 6.32 7.80 16.95
N SER A 75 5.19 8.54 17.04
CA SER A 75 5.19 9.97 16.72
C SER A 75 6.14 10.82 17.58
N PRO A 76 6.34 10.62 18.91
CA PRO A 76 7.25 11.44 19.70
C PRO A 76 8.71 11.34 19.21
N VAL A 77 9.16 10.14 18.85
CA VAL A 77 10.50 9.93 18.30
C VAL A 77 10.68 10.68 16.99
N ILE A 78 9.70 10.54 16.08
CA ILE A 78 9.78 11.16 14.75
C ILE A 78 9.72 12.68 14.85
N VAL A 79 8.87 13.24 15.74
CA VAL A 79 8.78 14.67 15.98
C VAL A 79 10.11 15.24 16.49
N LYS A 80 10.78 14.55 17.42
CA LYS A 80 12.12 14.94 17.92
C LYS A 80 13.15 14.91 16.81
N LEU A 81 13.16 13.85 15.99
CA LEU A 81 14.08 13.75 14.85
C LEU A 81 13.81 14.81 13.78
N ALA A 82 12.53 15.13 13.52
CA ALA A 82 12.11 16.08 12.51
C ALA A 82 12.68 17.49 12.69
N GLU A 83 13.23 17.84 13.86
CA GLU A 83 13.92 19.11 14.06
C GLU A 83 15.06 19.32 13.04
N ASN A 84 15.72 18.23 12.61
CA ASN A 84 16.86 18.24 11.71
C ASN A 84 16.50 17.98 10.24
N TYR A 85 15.22 17.82 9.90
CA TYR A 85 14.75 17.45 8.57
C TYR A 85 13.74 18.46 8.04
N SER A 86 13.75 18.65 6.73
CA SER A 86 12.79 19.48 6.02
C SER A 86 11.57 18.67 5.55
N HIS A 87 11.76 17.39 5.30
CA HIS A 87 10.73 16.50 4.79
C HIS A 87 10.65 15.25 5.64
N ILE A 88 9.44 14.83 5.94
CA ILE A 88 9.11 13.57 6.61
C ILE A 88 8.23 12.79 5.64
N VAL A 89 8.69 11.60 5.23
CA VAL A 89 8.06 10.82 4.15
C VAL A 89 7.76 9.41 4.62
N CYS A 90 6.57 8.91 4.29
CA CYS A 90 6.21 7.49 4.39
C CYS A 90 5.19 7.07 3.33
N SER A 91 4.90 5.78 3.23
CA SER A 91 3.88 5.25 2.32
C SER A 91 2.46 5.65 2.73
N ALA A 92 1.56 5.90 1.76
CA ALA A 92 0.14 6.21 1.98
C ALA A 92 -0.72 4.94 2.16
N ASN A 93 -0.21 3.94 2.87
CA ASN A 93 -0.96 2.77 3.31
C ASN A 93 -1.56 2.97 4.71
N THR A 94 -2.12 1.93 5.33
CA THR A 94 -2.74 2.03 6.66
C THR A 94 -1.76 2.50 7.74
N PHE A 95 -0.49 2.10 7.66
CA PHE A 95 0.57 2.55 8.55
C PHE A 95 0.78 4.07 8.46
N GLY A 96 1.08 4.58 7.26
CA GLY A 96 1.36 6.01 7.08
C GLY A 96 0.12 6.89 7.25
N LYS A 97 -1.07 6.41 6.85
CA LYS A 97 -2.34 7.12 7.06
C LYS A 97 -2.71 7.27 8.55
N ASN A 98 -2.25 6.35 9.40
CA ASN A 98 -2.41 6.46 10.85
C ASN A 98 -1.35 7.37 11.48
N LEU A 99 -0.08 7.24 11.05
CA LEU A 99 1.07 7.88 11.70
C LEU A 99 1.27 9.34 11.27
N MET A 100 1.26 9.62 9.97
CA MET A 100 1.65 10.92 9.43
C MET A 100 0.74 12.08 9.87
N PRO A 101 -0.60 11.96 9.94
CA PRO A 101 -1.45 13.05 10.41
C PRO A 101 -1.13 13.46 11.85
N ARG A 102 -0.75 12.48 12.70
CA ARG A 102 -0.36 12.75 14.09
C ARG A 102 0.97 13.50 14.15
N ILE A 103 1.95 13.10 13.34
CA ILE A 103 3.24 13.82 13.22
C ILE A 103 3.01 15.25 12.74
N ALA A 104 2.23 15.43 11.67
CA ALA A 104 1.92 16.75 11.12
C ALA A 104 1.26 17.67 12.13
N ALA A 105 0.30 17.14 12.92
CA ALA A 105 -0.34 17.88 13.98
C ALA A 105 0.63 18.31 15.10
N HIS A 106 1.56 17.43 15.50
CA HIS A 106 2.58 17.79 16.50
C HIS A 106 3.62 18.79 15.98
N LEU A 107 3.87 18.82 14.68
CA LEU A 107 4.78 19.77 14.05
C LEU A 107 4.09 21.07 13.62
N ASP A 108 2.78 21.20 13.87
CA ASP A 108 1.95 22.34 13.43
C ASP A 108 2.14 22.67 11.94
N THR A 109 2.06 21.62 11.10
CA THR A 109 2.27 21.72 9.66
C THR A 109 1.19 20.97 8.87
N SER A 110 0.99 21.38 7.62
CA SER A 110 0.04 20.70 6.73
C SER A 110 0.62 19.37 6.22
N GLN A 111 -0.25 18.36 6.09
CA GLN A 111 0.13 17.11 5.44
C GLN A 111 -0.21 17.16 3.94
N VAL A 112 0.77 16.84 3.09
CA VAL A 112 0.54 16.56 1.66
C VAL A 112 0.34 15.06 1.49
N SER A 113 -0.92 14.64 1.32
CA SER A 113 -1.30 13.23 1.34
C SER A 113 -1.30 12.60 -0.05
N ASP A 114 -0.83 11.34 -0.12
CA ASP A 114 -1.04 10.44 -1.24
C ASP A 114 -0.52 11.01 -2.58
N ILE A 115 0.71 11.56 -2.55
CA ILE A 115 1.33 12.09 -3.77
C ILE A 115 1.66 10.98 -4.76
N ILE A 116 1.54 11.29 -6.05
CA ILE A 116 1.85 10.39 -7.16
C ILE A 116 3.07 10.83 -7.98
N LYS A 117 3.56 12.05 -7.73
CA LYS A 117 4.75 12.58 -8.41
C LYS A 117 5.37 13.70 -7.58
N VAL A 118 6.70 13.71 -7.53
CA VAL A 118 7.51 14.83 -7.07
C VAL A 118 7.80 15.71 -8.27
N ILE A 119 7.42 16.99 -8.23
CA ILE A 119 7.71 17.98 -9.29
C ILE A 119 8.94 18.80 -8.89
N SER A 120 9.01 19.19 -7.64
CA SER A 120 10.15 19.83 -7.00
C SER A 120 10.13 19.53 -5.49
N PRO A 121 11.14 19.89 -4.71
CA PRO A 121 11.16 19.61 -3.27
C PRO A 121 9.98 20.19 -2.49
N ASP A 122 9.30 21.20 -3.01
CA ASP A 122 8.14 21.83 -2.38
C ASP A 122 6.82 21.65 -3.14
N THR A 123 6.84 20.97 -4.31
CA THR A 123 5.69 20.89 -5.22
C THR A 123 5.43 19.45 -5.63
N PHE A 124 4.19 19.02 -5.43
CA PHE A 124 3.79 17.62 -5.58
C PHE A 124 2.48 17.50 -6.36
N LEU A 125 2.32 16.42 -7.10
CA LEU A 125 1.07 16.04 -7.76
C LEU A 125 0.33 14.99 -6.92
N ARG A 126 -0.97 15.19 -6.71
CA ARG A 126 -1.81 14.21 -6.01
C ARG A 126 -3.18 14.08 -6.64
N PRO A 127 -3.81 12.91 -6.59
CA PRO A 127 -5.20 12.74 -7.01
C PRO A 127 -6.16 13.33 -5.98
N ILE A 128 -7.26 13.87 -6.49
CA ILE A 128 -8.42 14.35 -5.73
C ILE A 128 -9.70 13.82 -6.37
N TYR A 129 -10.84 13.93 -5.69
CA TYR A 129 -12.13 13.41 -6.17
C TYR A 129 -12.05 11.94 -6.62
N ALA A 130 -11.50 11.07 -5.76
CA ALA A 130 -11.29 9.65 -6.04
C ALA A 130 -10.48 9.38 -7.32
N GLY A 131 -9.55 10.27 -7.66
CA GLY A 131 -8.69 10.15 -8.84
C GLY A 131 -9.29 10.68 -10.15
N ASN A 132 -10.44 11.34 -10.11
CA ASN A 132 -11.03 11.97 -11.30
C ASN A 132 -10.36 13.30 -11.65
N ALA A 133 -9.60 13.87 -10.74
CA ALA A 133 -8.81 15.08 -10.97
C ALA A 133 -7.45 14.97 -10.27
N PHE A 134 -6.49 15.75 -10.75
CA PHE A 134 -5.16 15.86 -10.18
C PHE A 134 -4.90 17.29 -9.73
N ALA A 135 -4.39 17.44 -8.51
CA ALA A 135 -4.01 18.74 -7.96
C ALA A 135 -2.48 18.83 -7.86
N THR A 136 -1.92 19.90 -8.38
CA THR A 136 -0.53 20.27 -8.09
C THR A 136 -0.53 21.12 -6.83
N ILE A 137 0.12 20.64 -5.78
CA ILE A 137 0.18 21.28 -4.46
C ILE A 137 1.60 21.78 -4.24
N LYS A 138 1.72 23.06 -3.91
CA LYS A 138 2.96 23.65 -3.40
C LYS A 138 2.81 23.88 -1.89
N SER A 139 3.70 23.27 -1.09
CA SER A 139 3.77 23.52 0.36
C SER A 139 4.77 24.61 0.65
N ASN A 140 4.32 25.64 1.36
CA ASN A 140 5.18 26.72 1.85
C ASN A 140 5.67 26.49 3.30
N ASP A 141 5.25 25.38 3.92
CA ASP A 141 5.64 25.03 5.27
C ASP A 141 7.16 24.79 5.36
N ALA A 142 7.78 25.15 6.48
CA ALA A 142 9.20 24.90 6.72
C ALA A 142 9.51 23.40 6.77
N LYS A 143 8.58 22.62 7.34
CA LYS A 143 8.64 21.16 7.37
C LYS A 143 7.47 20.58 6.58
N LYS A 144 7.73 19.57 5.76
CA LYS A 144 6.74 18.96 4.88
C LYS A 144 6.48 17.52 5.30
N CYS A 145 5.27 17.25 5.77
CA CYS A 145 4.80 15.90 6.08
C CYS A 145 4.10 15.31 4.86
N ILE A 146 4.68 14.24 4.29
CA ILE A 146 4.26 13.71 2.98
C ILE A 146 3.97 12.22 3.09
N THR A 147 2.81 11.80 2.56
CA THR A 147 2.60 10.38 2.27
C THR A 147 2.59 10.16 0.76
N ILE A 148 3.26 9.11 0.31
CA ILE A 148 3.38 8.77 -1.11
C ILE A 148 2.46 7.60 -1.46
N ARG A 149 1.87 7.61 -2.66
CA ARG A 149 1.16 6.46 -3.21
C ARG A 149 2.17 5.43 -3.71
N PRO A 150 2.33 4.27 -3.06
CA PRO A 150 3.40 3.33 -3.42
C PRO A 150 3.35 2.88 -4.87
N THR A 151 2.14 2.67 -5.41
CA THR A 151 1.93 2.20 -6.78
C THR A 151 2.31 3.21 -7.88
N SER A 152 2.64 4.45 -7.51
CA SER A 152 3.04 5.51 -8.45
C SER A 152 4.56 5.74 -8.50
N PHE A 153 5.31 4.98 -7.73
CA PHE A 153 6.79 5.06 -7.69
C PHE A 153 7.34 3.64 -7.79
N ASP A 154 8.31 3.44 -8.68
CA ASP A 154 9.00 2.15 -8.75
C ASP A 154 9.78 1.88 -7.45
N PRO A 155 9.84 0.64 -6.98
CA PRO A 155 10.68 0.31 -5.82
C PRO A 155 12.16 0.54 -6.15
N CYS A 156 12.93 1.10 -5.22
CA CYS A 156 14.37 1.15 -5.37
C CYS A 156 14.98 -0.25 -5.26
N GLU A 157 16.23 -0.40 -5.72
CA GLU A 157 16.99 -1.63 -5.52
C GLU A 157 17.08 -1.95 -4.01
N SER A 158 16.89 -3.23 -3.69
CA SER A 158 16.90 -3.71 -2.29
C SER A 158 18.31 -3.93 -1.72
N THR A 159 19.33 -3.86 -2.57
CA THR A 159 20.73 -4.11 -2.21
C THR A 159 21.66 -3.13 -2.96
N GLY A 160 22.91 -3.06 -2.52
CA GLY A 160 23.92 -2.20 -3.16
C GLY A 160 24.28 -0.96 -2.35
N GLY A 161 23.56 -0.66 -1.29
CA GLY A 161 23.88 0.37 -0.31
C GLY A 161 24.70 -0.17 0.86
N SER A 162 25.22 0.75 1.69
CA SER A 162 25.95 0.44 2.93
C SER A 162 25.88 1.62 3.90
N ALA A 163 24.66 2.10 4.16
CA ALA A 163 24.44 3.26 5.00
C ALA A 163 24.86 3.01 6.46
N PRO A 164 25.56 3.94 7.11
CA PRO A 164 25.88 3.83 8.53
C PRO A 164 24.62 3.81 9.37
N ILE A 165 24.66 2.98 10.42
CA ILE A 165 23.56 2.82 11.37
C ILE A 165 23.88 3.60 12.65
N GLU A 166 23.02 4.54 13.00
CA GLU A 166 23.09 5.34 14.21
C GLU A 166 21.97 4.92 15.17
N LYS A 167 22.31 4.60 16.41
CA LYS A 167 21.33 4.32 17.45
C LYS A 167 20.78 5.63 18.00
N VAL A 168 19.46 5.70 18.06
CA VAL A 168 18.73 6.84 18.61
C VAL A 168 17.97 6.41 19.86
N GLU A 169 17.94 7.28 20.85
CA GLU A 169 17.25 7.04 22.11
C GLU A 169 15.73 6.95 21.89
N ALA A 170 15.12 5.93 22.52
CA ALA A 170 13.67 5.75 22.53
C ALA A 170 12.96 6.86 23.32
N SER A 171 11.75 7.20 22.92
CA SER A 171 10.85 8.01 23.73
C SER A 171 10.19 7.17 24.83
N GLU A 172 9.64 7.82 25.83
CA GLU A 172 8.82 7.15 26.84
C GLU A 172 7.59 6.49 26.21
N GLU A 173 7.13 5.39 26.82
CA GLU A 173 5.92 4.69 26.41
C GLU A 173 4.69 5.57 26.63
N PHE A 174 3.81 5.62 25.63
CA PHE A 174 2.54 6.31 25.74
C PHE A 174 1.54 5.48 26.55
N SER A 175 1.18 5.95 27.74
CA SER A 175 0.44 5.17 28.74
C SER A 175 -1.07 5.10 28.51
N ASN A 176 -1.65 5.99 27.66
CA ASN A 176 -3.10 6.10 27.50
C ASN A 176 -3.70 5.13 26.48
N THR A 177 -2.86 4.41 25.71
CA THR A 177 -3.27 3.36 24.79
C THR A 177 -2.49 2.09 25.06
N LYS A 178 -3.14 0.95 24.87
CA LYS A 178 -2.53 -0.35 25.05
C LYS A 178 -2.85 -1.24 23.84
N PHE A 179 -1.81 -1.85 23.28
CA PHE A 179 -1.99 -2.90 22.29
C PHE A 179 -2.63 -4.14 22.94
N ILE A 180 -3.73 -4.63 22.36
CA ILE A 180 -4.44 -5.80 22.89
C ILE A 180 -4.09 -7.05 22.07
N LYS A 181 -4.34 -7.00 20.78
CA LYS A 181 -4.05 -8.11 19.85
C LYS A 181 -4.03 -7.63 18.41
N ARG A 182 -3.37 -8.42 17.57
CA ARG A 182 -3.41 -8.32 16.13
C ARG A 182 -3.87 -9.66 15.56
N GLU A 183 -4.85 -9.62 14.68
CA GLU A 183 -5.28 -10.77 13.92
C GLU A 183 -4.78 -10.60 12.49
N GLU A 184 -3.87 -11.45 12.07
CA GLU A 184 -3.35 -11.48 10.71
C GLU A 184 -3.82 -12.75 10.01
N ILE A 185 -4.37 -12.60 8.82
CA ILE A 185 -4.67 -13.75 7.97
C ILE A 185 -3.39 -14.12 7.26
N LYS A 186 -2.81 -15.27 7.66
CA LYS A 186 -1.70 -15.85 6.91
C LYS A 186 -2.24 -16.44 5.63
N SER A 187 -1.72 -15.99 4.51
CA SER A 187 -2.04 -16.50 3.18
C SER A 187 -0.75 -16.81 2.45
N ASP A 188 -0.70 -17.97 1.80
CA ASP A 188 0.41 -18.34 0.91
C ASP A 188 0.34 -17.61 -0.44
N ARG A 189 -0.72 -16.80 -0.67
CA ARG A 189 -0.89 -15.99 -1.87
C ARG A 189 -0.10 -14.69 -1.80
N PRO A 190 0.24 -14.10 -2.95
CA PRO A 190 0.86 -12.78 -3.02
C PRO A 190 0.07 -11.74 -2.22
N GLU A 191 0.77 -10.80 -1.61
CA GLU A 191 0.12 -9.67 -0.94
C GLU A 191 -0.64 -8.81 -1.95
N LEU A 192 -1.89 -8.46 -1.63
CA LEU A 192 -2.81 -7.77 -2.55
C LEU A 192 -2.22 -6.46 -3.11
N GLY A 193 -1.48 -5.72 -2.29
CA GLY A 193 -0.92 -4.42 -2.69
C GLY A 193 0.25 -4.51 -3.69
N THR A 194 0.91 -5.68 -3.79
CA THR A 194 2.12 -5.88 -4.60
C THR A 194 1.94 -6.97 -5.68
N ALA A 195 0.77 -7.61 -5.70
CA ALA A 195 0.49 -8.71 -6.62
C ALA A 195 0.45 -8.24 -8.08
N ARG A 196 1.08 -9.01 -8.98
CA ARG A 196 1.02 -8.77 -10.42
C ARG A 196 -0.33 -9.13 -11.04
N ILE A 197 -1.04 -10.08 -10.44
CA ILE A 197 -2.38 -10.50 -10.87
C ILE A 197 -3.31 -10.41 -9.67
N VAL A 198 -4.47 -9.79 -9.86
CA VAL A 198 -5.52 -9.70 -8.84
C VAL A 198 -6.83 -10.23 -9.41
N VAL A 199 -7.42 -11.20 -8.73
CA VAL A 199 -8.78 -11.66 -8.99
C VAL A 199 -9.68 -11.08 -7.91
N SER A 200 -10.54 -10.16 -8.28
CA SER A 200 -11.37 -9.41 -7.33
C SER A 200 -12.84 -9.74 -7.54
N ARG A 201 -13.56 -9.77 -6.43
CA ARG A 201 -14.96 -10.20 -6.38
C ARG A 201 -15.88 -9.17 -5.78
N GLY A 202 -17.08 -9.09 -6.34
CA GLY A 202 -18.14 -8.22 -5.88
C GLY A 202 -19.21 -8.95 -5.08
N ARG A 203 -20.22 -8.18 -4.65
CA ARG A 203 -21.42 -8.71 -4.00
C ARG A 203 -22.23 -9.63 -4.92
N GLY A 204 -22.02 -9.57 -6.25
CA GLY A 204 -22.64 -10.47 -7.23
C GLY A 204 -22.39 -11.96 -6.99
N MET A 205 -21.38 -12.32 -6.18
CA MET A 205 -21.10 -13.70 -5.76
C MET A 205 -22.17 -14.29 -4.80
N GLN A 206 -23.08 -13.48 -4.27
CA GLN A 206 -24.25 -13.83 -3.44
C GLN A 206 -23.96 -14.49 -2.09
N SER A 207 -22.93 -15.31 -1.95
CA SER A 207 -22.58 -15.96 -0.68
C SER A 207 -21.06 -16.18 -0.54
N GLY A 208 -20.61 -16.43 0.70
CA GLY A 208 -19.24 -16.83 1.00
C GLY A 208 -18.85 -18.18 0.39
N ASP A 209 -19.79 -19.12 0.27
CA ASP A 209 -19.52 -20.47 -0.23
C ASP A 209 -19.17 -20.52 -1.71
N ASN A 210 -19.65 -19.55 -2.50
CA ASN A 210 -19.34 -19.42 -3.92
C ASN A 210 -17.88 -18.95 -4.19
N PHE A 211 -17.14 -18.63 -3.13
CA PHE A 211 -15.76 -18.19 -3.23
C PHE A 211 -14.78 -19.27 -3.66
N LYS A 212 -15.15 -20.54 -3.54
CA LYS A 212 -14.26 -21.64 -3.86
C LYS A 212 -13.76 -21.56 -5.31
N LEU A 213 -14.66 -21.28 -6.25
CA LEU A 213 -14.30 -21.18 -7.67
C LEU A 213 -13.32 -20.01 -7.95
N ILE A 214 -13.52 -18.86 -7.29
CA ILE A 214 -12.58 -17.71 -7.43
C ILE A 214 -11.23 -18.04 -6.80
N THR A 215 -11.24 -18.77 -5.70
CA THR A 215 -10.02 -19.25 -5.04
C THR A 215 -9.23 -20.16 -5.99
N GLU A 216 -9.90 -21.09 -6.66
CA GLU A 216 -9.27 -21.99 -7.63
C GLU A 216 -8.69 -21.24 -8.84
N ILE A 217 -9.40 -20.23 -9.37
CA ILE A 217 -8.90 -19.35 -10.43
C ILE A 217 -7.66 -18.57 -9.95
N ALA A 218 -7.73 -17.98 -8.75
CA ALA A 218 -6.62 -17.22 -8.19
C ALA A 218 -5.38 -18.10 -7.97
N ASP A 219 -5.57 -19.32 -7.45
CA ASP A 219 -4.47 -20.28 -7.23
C ASP A 219 -3.82 -20.67 -8.56
N LYS A 220 -4.64 -20.90 -9.58
CA LYS A 220 -4.17 -21.26 -10.92
C LYS A 220 -3.34 -20.17 -11.57
N LEU A 221 -3.69 -18.91 -11.33
CA LEU A 221 -3.01 -17.73 -11.87
C LEU A 221 -1.87 -17.22 -10.97
N GLY A 222 -1.69 -17.79 -9.78
CA GLY A 222 -0.78 -17.22 -8.78
C GLY A 222 -1.20 -15.80 -8.35
N ALA A 223 -2.50 -15.55 -8.31
CA ALA A 223 -3.08 -14.23 -8.11
C ALA A 223 -3.40 -13.95 -6.63
N ALA A 224 -3.36 -12.67 -6.26
CA ALA A 224 -3.97 -12.22 -5.03
C ALA A 224 -5.50 -12.14 -5.19
N ILE A 225 -6.21 -12.28 -4.06
CA ILE A 225 -7.67 -12.13 -4.02
C ILE A 225 -8.03 -10.75 -3.50
N GLY A 226 -8.77 -10.00 -4.31
CA GLY A 226 -9.38 -8.73 -3.94
C GLY A 226 -10.89 -8.85 -3.69
N ALA A 227 -11.49 -7.82 -3.11
CA ALA A 227 -12.93 -7.73 -2.92
C ALA A 227 -13.45 -6.29 -2.98
N SER A 228 -14.71 -6.13 -3.38
CA SER A 228 -15.38 -4.85 -3.22
C SER A 228 -15.76 -4.61 -1.76
N ARG A 229 -15.90 -3.34 -1.35
CA ARG A 229 -16.41 -2.98 -0.02
C ARG A 229 -17.75 -3.66 0.27
N ALA A 230 -18.64 -3.72 -0.70
CA ALA A 230 -19.96 -4.36 -0.52
C ALA A 230 -19.86 -5.87 -0.21
N ALA A 231 -18.84 -6.58 -0.69
CA ALA A 231 -18.59 -7.97 -0.35
C ALA A 231 -18.01 -8.12 1.07
N VAL A 232 -17.15 -7.18 1.49
CA VAL A 232 -16.61 -7.12 2.86
C VAL A 232 -17.70 -6.78 3.87
N ASP A 233 -18.51 -5.75 3.62
CA ASP A 233 -19.62 -5.33 4.49
C ASP A 233 -20.69 -6.43 4.63
N ALA A 234 -20.86 -7.27 3.60
CA ALA A 234 -21.71 -8.45 3.65
C ALA A 234 -21.11 -9.65 4.43
N GLY A 235 -19.88 -9.51 4.95
CA GLY A 235 -19.20 -10.56 5.69
C GLY A 235 -18.68 -11.72 4.83
N TYR A 236 -18.61 -11.54 3.51
CA TYR A 236 -18.16 -12.62 2.62
C TYR A 236 -16.64 -12.83 2.69
N ILE A 237 -15.88 -11.82 3.07
CA ILE A 237 -14.43 -11.86 3.21
C ILE A 237 -13.94 -10.77 4.16
N SER A 238 -12.75 -10.98 4.74
CA SER A 238 -12.08 -10.00 5.59
C SER A 238 -11.78 -8.68 4.87
N ASN A 239 -11.77 -7.58 5.64
CA ASN A 239 -11.42 -6.24 5.19
C ASN A 239 -10.01 -6.14 4.57
N ASP A 240 -9.09 -7.04 4.91
CA ASP A 240 -7.73 -7.08 4.35
C ASP A 240 -7.70 -7.26 2.84
N HIS A 241 -8.77 -7.79 2.27
CA HIS A 241 -8.97 -8.00 0.84
C HIS A 241 -9.66 -6.82 0.13
N GLN A 242 -10.07 -5.78 0.86
CA GLN A 242 -10.81 -4.68 0.26
C GLN A 242 -9.94 -3.89 -0.71
N VAL A 243 -10.41 -3.75 -1.95
CA VAL A 243 -9.86 -2.87 -2.98
C VAL A 243 -10.75 -1.64 -3.12
N GLY A 244 -10.15 -0.45 -3.11
CA GLY A 244 -10.88 0.79 -3.28
C GLY A 244 -10.29 1.95 -2.49
N GLN A 245 -10.96 3.08 -2.51
CA GLN A 245 -10.55 4.33 -1.87
C GLN A 245 -10.27 4.18 -0.36
N THR A 246 -11.08 3.38 0.34
CA THR A 246 -10.95 3.12 1.78
C THR A 246 -10.26 1.78 2.08
N GLY A 247 -9.93 1.02 1.05
CA GLY A 247 -9.17 -0.22 1.12
C GLY A 247 -7.75 -0.06 0.57
N LYS A 248 -7.26 -1.12 -0.06
CA LYS A 248 -5.97 -1.10 -0.75
C LYS A 248 -6.12 -0.54 -2.17
N VAL A 249 -5.16 0.28 -2.59
CA VAL A 249 -4.99 0.69 -3.98
C VAL A 249 -4.02 -0.29 -4.62
N VAL A 250 -4.41 -0.86 -5.76
CA VAL A 250 -3.65 -1.88 -6.49
C VAL A 250 -3.44 -1.45 -7.94
N VAL A 251 -2.29 -1.82 -8.52
CA VAL A 251 -1.95 -1.57 -9.92
C VAL A 251 -1.30 -2.84 -10.50
N PRO A 252 -2.04 -3.96 -10.57
CA PRO A 252 -1.52 -5.20 -11.14
C PRO A 252 -1.35 -5.10 -12.65
N ASP A 253 -0.59 -6.04 -13.22
CA ASP A 253 -0.54 -6.26 -14.66
C ASP A 253 -1.90 -6.73 -15.20
N LEU A 254 -2.64 -7.51 -14.38
CA LEU A 254 -3.97 -8.01 -14.73
C LEU A 254 -4.91 -7.93 -13.52
N TYR A 255 -6.02 -7.23 -13.68
CA TYR A 255 -7.11 -7.15 -12.72
C TYR A 255 -8.38 -7.81 -13.28
N ILE A 256 -8.86 -8.88 -12.65
CA ILE A 256 -10.09 -9.58 -13.06
C ILE A 256 -11.20 -9.21 -12.08
N ALA A 257 -12.17 -8.42 -12.53
CA ALA A 257 -13.32 -7.95 -11.77
C ALA A 257 -14.53 -8.87 -11.97
N ILE A 258 -14.90 -9.66 -10.97
CA ILE A 258 -15.98 -10.64 -11.04
C ILE A 258 -17.18 -10.19 -10.21
N GLY A 259 -18.31 -9.90 -10.86
CA GLY A 259 -19.54 -9.46 -10.20
C GLY A 259 -19.40 -8.15 -9.42
N ILE A 260 -18.50 -7.26 -9.88
CA ILE A 260 -18.23 -5.94 -9.34
C ILE A 260 -18.98 -4.90 -10.16
N SER A 261 -19.74 -4.00 -9.52
CA SER A 261 -20.51 -2.96 -10.21
C SER A 261 -19.66 -1.83 -10.78
N GLY A 262 -18.47 -1.58 -10.21
CA GLY A 262 -17.64 -0.45 -10.63
C GLY A 262 -18.04 0.89 -10.00
N ALA A 263 -18.50 0.88 -8.75
CA ALA A 263 -18.69 2.12 -8.01
C ALA A 263 -17.38 2.92 -7.96
N ILE A 264 -17.48 4.26 -8.01
CA ILE A 264 -16.33 5.17 -8.11
C ILE A 264 -15.28 4.93 -7.02
N GLN A 265 -15.72 4.53 -5.82
CA GLN A 265 -14.83 4.23 -4.71
C GLN A 265 -13.99 2.95 -4.96
N HIS A 266 -14.56 1.97 -5.68
CA HIS A 266 -13.84 0.77 -6.08
C HIS A 266 -12.87 1.08 -7.22
N LEU A 267 -13.34 1.81 -8.24
CA LEU A 267 -12.52 2.23 -9.38
C LEU A 267 -11.29 3.03 -8.93
N ALA A 268 -11.42 3.88 -7.93
CA ALA A 268 -10.30 4.63 -7.34
C ALA A 268 -9.15 3.74 -6.83
N GLY A 269 -9.45 2.47 -6.55
CA GLY A 269 -8.45 1.51 -6.06
C GLY A 269 -7.86 0.58 -7.11
N MET A 270 -8.36 0.57 -8.38
CA MET A 270 -7.89 -0.41 -9.37
C MET A 270 -7.82 0.07 -10.82
N LYS A 271 -8.35 1.25 -11.13
CA LYS A 271 -8.45 1.74 -12.52
C LYS A 271 -7.10 1.96 -13.22
N GLU A 272 -6.01 2.07 -12.46
CA GLU A 272 -4.65 2.20 -12.99
C GLU A 272 -3.99 0.84 -13.30
N SER A 273 -4.73 -0.28 -13.18
CA SER A 273 -4.26 -1.61 -13.59
C SER A 273 -3.95 -1.62 -15.09
N LYS A 274 -2.93 -2.39 -15.52
CA LYS A 274 -2.52 -2.37 -16.94
C LYS A 274 -3.56 -3.01 -17.86
N ILE A 275 -4.18 -4.10 -17.40
CA ILE A 275 -5.28 -4.77 -18.09
C ILE A 275 -6.39 -5.04 -17.08
N ILE A 276 -7.60 -4.65 -17.43
CA ILE A 276 -8.80 -4.88 -16.64
C ILE A 276 -9.75 -5.78 -17.42
N VAL A 277 -10.10 -6.92 -16.83
CA VAL A 277 -11.12 -7.84 -17.33
C VAL A 277 -12.33 -7.77 -16.40
N ALA A 278 -13.53 -7.57 -16.95
CA ALA A 278 -14.77 -7.51 -16.18
C ALA A 278 -15.75 -8.59 -16.60
N ILE A 279 -16.33 -9.29 -15.61
CA ILE A 279 -17.43 -10.23 -15.81
C ILE A 279 -18.59 -9.76 -14.96
N ASN A 280 -19.69 -9.39 -15.59
CA ASN A 280 -20.91 -8.94 -14.92
C ASN A 280 -22.15 -9.28 -15.76
N LYS A 281 -23.26 -9.64 -15.11
CA LYS A 281 -24.53 -9.89 -15.78
C LYS A 281 -25.27 -8.63 -16.22
N ASP A 282 -24.91 -7.47 -15.66
CA ASP A 282 -25.47 -6.17 -15.97
C ASP A 282 -24.54 -5.47 -16.95
N GLY A 283 -24.92 -5.44 -18.23
CA GLY A 283 -24.14 -4.82 -19.31
C GLY A 283 -23.94 -3.31 -19.15
N GLU A 284 -24.79 -2.64 -18.35
CA GLU A 284 -24.69 -1.21 -18.05
C GLU A 284 -23.86 -0.92 -16.78
N ALA A 285 -23.28 -1.97 -16.16
CA ALA A 285 -22.46 -1.80 -14.95
C ALA A 285 -21.26 -0.88 -15.22
N PRO A 286 -21.01 0.16 -14.39
CA PRO A 286 -19.92 1.11 -14.58
C PRO A 286 -18.51 0.49 -14.71
N ILE A 287 -18.32 -0.75 -14.23
CA ILE A 287 -17.04 -1.46 -14.38
C ILE A 287 -16.62 -1.61 -15.84
N PHE A 288 -17.58 -1.77 -16.75
CA PHE A 288 -17.29 -1.91 -18.17
C PHE A 288 -16.73 -0.64 -18.81
N SER A 289 -16.96 0.54 -18.20
CA SER A 289 -16.38 1.80 -18.70
C SER A 289 -14.86 1.89 -18.55
N VAL A 290 -14.27 1.05 -17.69
CA VAL A 290 -12.83 1.01 -17.44
C VAL A 290 -12.20 -0.34 -17.83
N ALA A 291 -13.00 -1.31 -18.25
CA ALA A 291 -12.52 -2.64 -18.62
C ALA A 291 -11.96 -2.63 -20.05
N ASP A 292 -10.78 -3.23 -20.23
CA ASP A 292 -10.20 -3.51 -21.56
C ASP A 292 -10.93 -4.68 -22.24
N TYR A 293 -11.39 -5.64 -21.42
CA TYR A 293 -12.18 -6.79 -21.86
C TYR A 293 -13.40 -6.95 -20.95
N GLY A 294 -14.58 -6.98 -21.54
CA GLY A 294 -15.84 -7.16 -20.83
C GLY A 294 -16.58 -8.41 -21.30
N LEU A 295 -17.10 -9.19 -20.37
CA LEU A 295 -18.00 -10.30 -20.62
C LEU A 295 -19.33 -10.04 -19.88
N GLU A 296 -20.38 -9.77 -20.65
CA GLU A 296 -21.75 -9.74 -20.13
C GLU A 296 -22.28 -11.15 -20.02
N ALA A 297 -22.26 -11.74 -18.82
CA ALA A 297 -22.70 -13.11 -18.59
C ALA A 297 -23.03 -13.33 -17.10
N ASP A 298 -23.81 -14.37 -16.84
CA ASP A 298 -23.92 -14.90 -15.49
C ASP A 298 -22.60 -15.53 -15.06
N LEU A 299 -22.08 -15.05 -13.93
CA LEU A 299 -20.76 -15.48 -13.44
C LEU A 299 -20.72 -16.98 -13.07
N PHE A 300 -21.86 -17.56 -12.67
CA PHE A 300 -21.93 -18.97 -12.33
C PHE A 300 -21.88 -19.89 -13.56
N GLU A 301 -22.18 -19.36 -14.75
CA GLU A 301 -22.00 -20.05 -16.04
C GLU A 301 -20.62 -19.74 -16.65
N ALA A 302 -20.17 -18.49 -16.55
CA ALA A 302 -18.91 -18.03 -17.16
C ALA A 302 -17.66 -18.56 -16.45
N LEU A 303 -17.64 -18.60 -15.12
CA LEU A 303 -16.42 -18.97 -14.37
C LEU A 303 -16.01 -20.44 -14.55
N PRO A 304 -16.92 -21.43 -14.58
CA PRO A 304 -16.56 -22.80 -14.90
C PRO A 304 -15.92 -22.92 -16.29
N GLN A 305 -16.48 -22.25 -17.30
CA GLN A 305 -15.92 -22.25 -18.67
C GLN A 305 -14.55 -21.56 -18.70
N PHE A 306 -14.38 -20.46 -17.98
CA PHE A 306 -13.10 -19.77 -17.84
C PHE A 306 -12.03 -20.69 -17.21
N MET A 307 -12.40 -21.46 -16.18
CA MET A 307 -11.50 -22.45 -15.59
C MET A 307 -11.11 -23.57 -16.58
N GLU A 308 -12.06 -24.05 -17.39
CA GLU A 308 -11.75 -25.06 -18.42
C GLU A 308 -10.73 -24.53 -19.44
N GLU A 309 -10.90 -23.29 -19.91
CA GLU A 309 -9.96 -22.67 -20.85
C GLU A 309 -8.58 -22.42 -20.21
N LEU A 310 -8.53 -21.96 -18.96
CA LEU A 310 -7.27 -21.84 -18.21
C LEU A 310 -6.53 -23.18 -18.07
N ASN A 311 -7.26 -24.27 -17.91
CA ASN A 311 -6.68 -25.61 -17.84
C ASN A 311 -6.06 -26.05 -19.19
N LYS A 312 -6.68 -25.70 -20.32
CA LYS A 312 -6.17 -26.00 -21.66
C LYS A 312 -4.87 -25.21 -21.93
N LEU A 313 -4.80 -23.93 -21.58
CA LEU A 313 -3.61 -23.09 -21.76
C LEU A 313 -2.37 -23.66 -21.06
N ASN A 314 -2.52 -24.16 -19.84
CA ASN A 314 -1.41 -24.78 -19.09
C ASN A 314 -0.95 -26.15 -19.68
N THR A 315 -1.74 -26.77 -20.52
CA THR A 315 -1.38 -28.02 -21.19
C THR A 315 -0.54 -27.76 -22.45
N ILE A 316 -0.67 -26.55 -23.02
CA ILE A 316 0.07 -26.14 -24.24
C ILE A 316 1.49 -25.64 -23.90
N GLN A 317 1.73 -25.17 -22.65
CA GLN A 317 3.03 -24.66 -22.22
C GLN A 317 3.97 -25.73 -21.61
N LYS A 318 3.56 -26.98 -21.55
CA LYS A 318 4.39 -28.14 -21.17
C LYS A 318 4.80 -28.90 -22.43
#